data_ed73cf9f51e620f5a22254bb1570a450
#
_entry.id   ed73cf9f51e620f5a22254bb1570a450
#
_cell.length_a   1.000
_cell.length_b   1.000
_cell.length_c   1.000
_cell.angle_alpha   90.00
_cell.angle_beta   90.00
_cell.angle_gamma   90.00
#
_symmetry.space_group_name_H-M   'P 1'
#
loop_
_entity.id
_entity.type
_entity.pdbx_description
1 polymer ?
#
loop_
_entity_poly.entity_id
_entity_poly.type
_entity_poly.pdbx_seq_one_letter_code
_entity_poly.pdbx_strand_id
1 'polypeptide(L)'
;MKLAVNLSLMYTELPFLERFAAARKDGFNAVEIQFPYDTPILDIQQALRENNLQCVLINLPAGDLMQGGEGLAAVPGKTAEYAAAMVECLAYARALKVSCVNVLPGRCTDENKRVFYLDTFKKNLVKTADSLAPFNITTTFEAINTRDMPDFL
;
A
#
# COMPACT_ATOMS: atom_id res chain seq x y z
N MET A 1 -5.17 -14.02 -18.42
CA MET A 1 -4.55 -12.96 -17.60
C MET A 1 -5.62 -12.45 -16.64
N LYS A 2 -5.30 -12.23 -15.37
CA LYS A 2 -6.22 -11.61 -14.39
C LYS A 2 -5.85 -10.14 -14.28
N LEU A 3 -6.84 -9.25 -14.33
CA LEU A 3 -6.67 -7.81 -14.20
C LEU A 3 -7.29 -7.32 -12.91
N ALA A 4 -6.61 -6.43 -12.21
CA ALA A 4 -7.15 -5.63 -11.12
C ALA A 4 -7.14 -4.15 -11.51
N VAL A 5 -8.13 -3.40 -11.08
CA VAL A 5 -8.17 -1.95 -11.29
C VAL A 5 -7.80 -1.24 -9.98
N ASN A 6 -6.98 -0.20 -10.09
CA ASN A 6 -6.58 0.61 -8.94
C ASN A 6 -7.65 1.67 -8.65
N LEU A 7 -8.43 1.48 -7.57
CA LEU A 7 -9.49 2.40 -7.17
C LEU A 7 -8.99 3.72 -6.59
N SER A 8 -7.70 3.80 -6.24
CA SER A 8 -7.10 5.07 -5.80
C SER A 8 -6.82 6.02 -6.97
N LEU A 9 -6.70 5.48 -8.20
CA LEU A 9 -6.33 6.22 -9.40
C LEU A 9 -7.46 6.28 -10.44
N MET A 10 -8.38 5.31 -10.43
CA MET A 10 -9.49 5.21 -11.39
C MET A 10 -10.81 5.59 -10.71
N TYR A 11 -11.75 6.09 -11.52
CA TYR A 11 -13.09 6.51 -11.07
C TYR A 11 -13.04 7.63 -10.02
N THR A 12 -12.01 8.49 -10.08
CA THR A 12 -11.75 9.52 -9.06
C THR A 12 -12.82 10.62 -9.04
N GLU A 13 -13.65 10.71 -10.05
CA GLU A 13 -14.85 11.55 -10.12
C GLU A 13 -15.97 11.09 -9.18
N LEU A 14 -15.90 9.84 -8.69
CA LEU A 14 -16.87 9.25 -7.77
C LEU A 14 -16.35 9.22 -6.32
N PRO A 15 -17.25 9.30 -5.32
CA PRO A 15 -16.93 8.97 -3.94
C PRO A 15 -16.29 7.58 -3.84
N PHE A 16 -15.35 7.41 -2.92
CA PHE A 16 -14.51 6.20 -2.89
C PHE A 16 -15.31 4.89 -2.90
N LEU A 17 -16.33 4.77 -2.07
CA LEU A 17 -17.13 3.54 -1.97
C LEU A 17 -17.99 3.26 -3.22
N GLU A 18 -18.31 4.28 -4.03
CA GLU A 18 -19.04 4.10 -5.28
C GLU A 18 -18.16 3.56 -6.42
N ARG A 19 -16.83 3.72 -6.31
CA ARG A 19 -15.86 3.23 -7.30
C ARG A 19 -15.87 1.71 -7.44
N PHE A 20 -16.28 0.99 -6.39
CA PHE A 20 -16.42 -0.47 -6.43
C PHE A 20 -17.51 -0.91 -7.41
N ALA A 21 -18.65 -0.24 -7.40
CA ALA A 21 -19.74 -0.51 -8.35
C ALA A 21 -19.34 -0.17 -9.79
N ALA A 22 -18.63 0.95 -10.00
CA ALA A 22 -18.11 1.35 -11.31
C ALA A 22 -17.12 0.31 -11.85
N ALA A 23 -16.16 -0.14 -11.04
CA ALA A 23 -15.21 -1.18 -11.41
C ALA A 23 -15.92 -2.50 -11.80
N ARG A 24 -16.93 -2.89 -11.03
CA ARG A 24 -17.72 -4.09 -11.35
C ARG A 24 -18.49 -3.96 -12.65
N LYS A 25 -19.11 -2.80 -12.90
CA LYS A 25 -19.83 -2.48 -14.13
C LYS A 25 -18.93 -2.60 -15.37
N ASP A 26 -17.66 -2.17 -15.24
CA ASP A 26 -16.68 -2.26 -16.33
C ASP A 26 -16.05 -3.66 -16.47
N GLY A 27 -16.53 -4.64 -15.69
CA GLY A 27 -16.17 -6.06 -15.84
C GLY A 27 -14.97 -6.50 -15.00
N PHE A 28 -14.43 -5.67 -14.12
CA PHE A 28 -13.38 -6.10 -13.21
C PHE A 28 -13.93 -7.04 -12.13
N ASN A 29 -13.09 -7.98 -11.69
CA ASN A 29 -13.36 -8.89 -10.58
C ASN A 29 -12.39 -8.70 -9.42
N ALA A 30 -11.36 -7.89 -9.63
CA ALA A 30 -10.34 -7.59 -8.63
C ALA A 30 -10.00 -6.10 -8.65
N VAL A 31 -9.69 -5.58 -7.47
CA VAL A 31 -9.31 -4.20 -7.24
C VAL A 31 -8.05 -4.12 -6.39
N GLU A 32 -7.29 -3.05 -6.54
CA GLU A 32 -6.28 -2.63 -5.58
C GLU A 32 -6.64 -1.27 -4.99
N ILE A 33 -6.19 -1.01 -3.79
CA ILE A 33 -6.43 0.24 -3.06
C ILE A 33 -5.10 0.66 -2.44
N GLN A 34 -4.55 1.81 -2.83
CA GLN A 34 -3.24 2.21 -2.31
C GLN A 34 -3.26 2.40 -0.78
N PHE A 35 -4.11 3.27 -0.28
CA PHE A 35 -4.16 3.58 1.15
C PHE A 35 -5.62 3.60 1.63
N PRO A 36 -6.16 2.47 2.13
CA PRO A 36 -7.56 2.35 2.53
C PRO A 36 -7.88 2.91 3.93
N TYR A 37 -6.90 3.46 4.63
CA TYR A 37 -6.91 3.66 6.09
C TYR A 37 -7.86 4.76 6.57
N ASP A 38 -8.28 5.67 5.69
CA ASP A 38 -9.28 6.71 5.98
C ASP A 38 -10.73 6.20 5.88
N THR A 39 -10.93 4.95 5.46
CA THR A 39 -12.25 4.33 5.30
C THR A 39 -12.39 3.15 6.26
N PRO A 40 -13.47 3.06 7.06
CA PRO A 40 -13.67 1.93 7.95
C PRO A 40 -13.61 0.58 7.22
N ILE A 41 -12.94 -0.39 7.83
CA ILE A 41 -12.78 -1.74 7.27
C ILE A 41 -14.13 -2.36 6.86
N LEU A 42 -15.15 -2.18 7.70
CA LEU A 42 -16.49 -2.77 7.46
C LEU A 42 -17.15 -2.21 6.20
N ASP A 43 -16.95 -0.93 5.91
CA ASP A 43 -17.53 -0.27 4.74
C ASP A 43 -16.86 -0.78 3.45
N ILE A 44 -15.53 -0.94 3.47
CA ILE A 44 -14.79 -1.53 2.35
C ILE A 44 -15.19 -3.00 2.15
N GLN A 45 -15.31 -3.77 3.22
CA GLN A 45 -15.77 -5.16 3.15
C GLN A 45 -17.17 -5.27 2.56
N GLN A 46 -18.07 -4.36 2.93
CA GLN A 46 -19.42 -4.31 2.40
C GLN A 46 -19.40 -4.01 0.90
N ALA A 47 -18.69 -2.97 0.47
CA ALA A 47 -18.55 -2.60 -0.93
C ALA A 47 -17.95 -3.73 -1.78
N LEU A 48 -16.95 -4.45 -1.27
CA LEU A 48 -16.37 -5.62 -1.94
C LEU A 48 -17.41 -6.75 -2.10
N ARG A 49 -18.17 -7.06 -1.05
CA ARG A 49 -19.18 -8.12 -1.10
C ARG A 49 -20.33 -7.78 -2.05
N GLU A 50 -20.90 -6.58 -1.95
CA GLU A 50 -22.03 -6.13 -2.77
C GLU A 50 -21.71 -6.13 -4.26
N ASN A 51 -20.45 -5.86 -4.60
CA ASN A 51 -20.00 -5.80 -5.98
C ASN A 51 -19.28 -7.08 -6.45
N ASN A 52 -19.21 -8.11 -5.60
CA ASN A 52 -18.49 -9.36 -5.90
C ASN A 52 -17.06 -9.12 -6.42
N LEU A 53 -16.31 -8.27 -5.70
CA LEU A 53 -14.93 -7.91 -5.98
C LEU A 53 -13.98 -8.49 -4.94
N GLN A 54 -12.76 -8.78 -5.36
CA GLN A 54 -11.65 -9.14 -4.48
C GLN A 54 -10.66 -7.98 -4.40
N CYS A 55 -10.30 -7.53 -3.20
CA CYS A 55 -9.15 -6.65 -3.02
C CYS A 55 -7.87 -7.50 -3.05
N VAL A 56 -6.95 -7.21 -3.96
CA VAL A 56 -5.74 -8.04 -4.15
C VAL A 56 -4.49 -7.40 -3.57
N LEU A 57 -4.46 -6.08 -3.47
CA LEU A 57 -3.29 -5.33 -2.99
C LEU A 57 -3.70 -4.07 -2.25
N ILE A 58 -2.98 -3.78 -1.17
CA ILE A 58 -2.94 -2.47 -0.50
C ILE A 58 -1.48 -2.06 -0.28
N ASN A 59 -1.21 -0.76 -0.14
CA ASN A 59 0.10 -0.29 0.30
C ASN A 59 0.14 -0.23 1.84
N LEU A 60 1.31 -0.50 2.42
CA LEU A 60 1.60 -0.16 3.81
C LEU A 60 1.54 1.36 3.99
N PRO A 61 1.02 1.91 5.11
CA PRO A 61 1.00 3.35 5.35
C PRO A 61 2.39 3.96 5.15
N ALA A 62 2.49 4.95 4.29
CA ALA A 62 3.75 5.52 3.82
C ALA A 62 4.20 6.79 4.60
N GLY A 63 3.55 7.09 5.73
CA GLY A 63 3.83 8.31 6.49
C GLY A 63 3.47 9.56 5.68
N ASP A 64 4.40 10.51 5.62
CA ASP A 64 4.23 11.80 4.94
C ASP A 64 4.60 11.77 3.43
N LEU A 65 4.84 10.59 2.86
CA LEU A 65 5.30 10.46 1.47
C LEU A 65 4.37 11.13 0.46
N MET A 66 3.05 10.93 0.62
CA MET A 66 2.05 11.49 -0.29
C MET A 66 1.86 13.00 -0.13
N GLN A 67 2.36 13.59 0.95
CA GLN A 67 2.41 15.03 1.21
C GLN A 67 3.76 15.66 0.80
N GLY A 68 4.62 14.88 0.14
CA GLY A 68 5.93 15.36 -0.35
C GLY A 68 7.09 15.16 0.64
N GLY A 69 6.85 14.49 1.76
CA GLY A 69 7.87 14.12 2.72
C GLY A 69 8.75 12.94 2.28
N GLU A 70 9.66 12.53 3.16
CA GLU A 70 10.57 11.41 2.92
C GLU A 70 9.86 10.05 2.99
N GLY A 71 8.70 10.00 3.63
CA GLY A 71 7.97 8.75 3.85
C GLY A 71 8.36 8.05 5.15
N LEU A 72 8.29 6.71 5.16
CA LEU A 72 8.40 5.95 6.39
C LEU A 72 9.35 4.75 6.28
N ALA A 73 9.18 3.90 5.26
CA ALA A 73 9.78 2.57 5.25
C ALA A 73 11.31 2.56 5.16
N ALA A 74 11.91 3.55 4.53
CA ALA A 74 13.36 3.65 4.41
C ALA A 74 13.99 4.68 5.36
N VAL A 75 13.20 5.50 6.06
CA VAL A 75 13.72 6.61 6.84
C VAL A 75 14.35 6.13 8.14
N PRO A 76 15.67 6.35 8.36
CA PRO A 76 16.31 5.97 9.63
C PRO A 76 15.67 6.71 10.82
N GLY A 77 15.53 6.01 11.94
CA GLY A 77 14.97 6.57 13.17
C GLY A 77 13.46 6.47 13.33
N LYS A 78 12.69 6.21 12.25
CA LYS A 78 11.22 6.07 12.30
C LYS A 78 10.75 4.63 12.63
N THR A 79 11.49 3.89 13.45
CA THR A 79 11.19 2.47 13.73
C THR A 79 9.86 2.30 14.47
N ALA A 80 9.52 3.20 15.39
CA ALA A 80 8.27 3.10 16.16
C ALA A 80 7.05 3.40 15.27
N GLU A 81 7.15 4.43 14.43
CA GLU A 81 6.11 4.78 13.47
C GLU A 81 5.90 3.65 12.44
N TYR A 82 6.99 3.05 11.97
CA TYR A 82 6.90 1.91 11.05
C TYR A 82 6.21 0.71 11.70
N ALA A 83 6.51 0.43 12.96
CA ALA A 83 5.86 -0.65 13.71
C ALA A 83 4.35 -0.39 13.88
N ALA A 84 3.95 0.83 14.17
CA ALA A 84 2.53 1.21 14.26
C ALA A 84 1.82 1.07 12.90
N ALA A 85 2.45 1.54 11.82
CA ALA A 85 1.95 1.38 10.45
C ALA A 85 1.77 -0.10 10.05
N MET A 86 2.68 -0.97 10.49
CA MET A 86 2.58 -2.42 10.28
C MET A 86 1.37 -3.03 10.98
N VAL A 87 1.07 -2.63 12.21
CA VAL A 87 -0.10 -3.11 12.96
C VAL A 87 -1.39 -2.72 12.24
N GLU A 88 -1.49 -1.47 11.81
CA GLU A 88 -2.64 -0.96 11.05
C GLU A 88 -2.78 -1.69 9.72
N CYS A 89 -1.69 -1.78 8.95
CA CYS A 89 -1.67 -2.49 7.68
C CYS A 89 -2.13 -3.94 7.82
N LEU A 90 -1.63 -4.66 8.82
CA LEU A 90 -1.98 -6.05 9.05
C LEU A 90 -3.47 -6.23 9.37
N ALA A 91 -4.07 -5.29 10.12
CA ALA A 91 -5.51 -5.32 10.41
C ALA A 91 -6.33 -5.21 9.12
N TYR A 92 -6.02 -4.23 8.26
CA TYR A 92 -6.69 -4.07 6.96
C TYR A 92 -6.43 -5.23 6.02
N ALA A 93 -5.17 -5.63 5.86
CA ALA A 93 -4.76 -6.70 4.93
C ALA A 93 -5.49 -8.02 5.23
N ARG A 94 -5.57 -8.39 6.50
CA ARG A 94 -6.29 -9.60 6.94
C ARG A 94 -7.79 -9.48 6.74
N ALA A 95 -8.38 -8.36 7.14
CA ALA A 95 -9.83 -8.15 7.06
C ALA A 95 -10.30 -8.12 5.59
N LEU A 96 -9.54 -7.46 4.71
CA LEU A 96 -9.84 -7.38 3.28
C LEU A 96 -9.39 -8.62 2.50
N LYS A 97 -8.65 -9.54 3.15
CA LYS A 97 -8.12 -10.79 2.56
C LYS A 97 -7.25 -10.52 1.33
N VAL A 98 -6.41 -9.49 1.38
CA VAL A 98 -5.50 -9.18 0.28
C VAL A 98 -4.45 -10.27 0.11
N SER A 99 -3.98 -10.46 -1.11
CA SER A 99 -2.87 -11.38 -1.40
C SER A 99 -1.50 -10.73 -1.32
N CYS A 100 -1.46 -9.39 -1.48
CA CYS A 100 -0.21 -8.63 -1.50
C CYS A 100 -0.33 -7.35 -0.66
N VAL A 101 0.79 -6.99 -0.02
CA VAL A 101 1.02 -5.67 0.57
C VAL A 101 2.25 -5.06 -0.09
N ASN A 102 2.09 -3.88 -0.69
CA ASN A 102 3.18 -3.14 -1.30
C ASN A 102 3.79 -2.16 -0.29
N VAL A 103 5.11 -2.09 -0.24
CA VAL A 103 5.87 -1.22 0.65
C VAL A 103 6.64 -0.21 -0.18
N LEU A 104 6.22 1.05 -0.15
CA LEU A 104 6.93 2.14 -0.79
C LEU A 104 8.16 2.52 0.05
N PRO A 105 9.37 2.55 -0.53
CA PRO A 105 10.57 2.90 0.24
C PRO A 105 10.52 4.32 0.76
N GLY A 106 10.10 5.25 -0.08
CA GLY A 106 10.13 6.68 0.21
C GLY A 106 11.25 7.41 -0.52
N ARG A 107 11.58 8.60 -0.07
CA ARG A 107 12.56 9.50 -0.70
C ARG A 107 13.80 9.66 0.15
N CYS A 108 14.94 9.83 -0.51
CA CYS A 108 16.19 10.21 0.12
C CYS A 108 16.82 11.36 -0.70
N THR A 109 16.66 12.58 -0.22
CA THR A 109 17.16 13.80 -0.91
C THR A 109 18.66 14.04 -0.72
N ASP A 110 19.28 13.36 0.25
CA ASP A 110 20.72 13.44 0.54
C ASP A 110 21.40 12.14 0.10
N GLU A 111 22.09 12.18 -1.03
CA GLU A 111 22.76 11.01 -1.61
C GLU A 111 23.78 10.38 -0.64
N ASN A 112 24.41 11.18 0.25
CA ASN A 112 25.35 10.65 1.24
C ASN A 112 24.66 9.76 2.28
N LYS A 113 23.35 9.88 2.46
CA LYS A 113 22.55 9.05 3.38
C LYS A 113 21.91 7.84 2.70
N ARG A 114 21.94 7.75 1.38
CA ARG A 114 21.24 6.73 0.59
C ARG A 114 21.53 5.30 1.07
N VAL A 115 22.77 5.00 1.43
CA VAL A 115 23.17 3.68 1.94
C VAL A 115 22.42 3.33 3.24
N PHE A 116 22.27 4.30 4.15
CA PHE A 116 21.57 4.09 5.42
C PHE A 116 20.07 3.92 5.22
N TYR A 117 19.48 4.65 4.26
CA TYR A 117 18.08 4.51 3.89
C TYR A 117 17.80 3.13 3.28
N LEU A 118 18.65 2.67 2.36
CA LEU A 118 18.53 1.34 1.75
C LEU A 118 18.69 0.22 2.77
N ASP A 119 19.61 0.36 3.73
CA ASP A 119 19.78 -0.62 4.81
C ASP A 119 18.54 -0.66 5.73
N THR A 120 17.99 0.50 6.08
CA THR A 120 16.76 0.62 6.85
C THR A 120 15.59 -0.03 6.10
N PHE A 121 15.44 0.26 4.80
CA PHE A 121 14.39 -0.30 3.97
C PHE A 121 14.47 -1.84 3.91
N LYS A 122 15.66 -2.40 3.66
CA LYS A 122 15.87 -3.84 3.66
C LYS A 122 15.45 -4.50 4.97
N LYS A 123 15.87 -3.92 6.11
CA LYS A 123 15.48 -4.41 7.44
C LYS A 123 13.96 -4.37 7.65
N ASN A 124 13.32 -3.31 7.21
CA ASN A 124 11.88 -3.15 7.33
C ASN A 124 11.11 -4.08 6.38
N LEU A 125 11.61 -4.32 5.15
CA LEU A 125 11.03 -5.32 4.24
C LEU A 125 11.05 -6.74 4.84
N VAL A 126 12.17 -7.14 5.48
CA VAL A 126 12.25 -8.44 6.15
C VAL A 126 11.21 -8.54 7.26
N LYS A 127 11.12 -7.52 8.14
CA LYS A 127 10.11 -7.50 9.21
C LYS A 127 8.68 -7.57 8.66
N THR A 128 8.40 -6.86 7.56
CA THR A 128 7.10 -6.90 6.91
C THR A 128 6.80 -8.28 6.37
N ALA A 129 7.74 -8.89 5.66
CA ALA A 129 7.58 -10.23 5.11
C ALA A 129 7.33 -11.27 6.21
N ASP A 130 8.12 -11.24 7.29
CA ASP A 130 7.95 -12.13 8.43
C ASP A 130 6.58 -11.96 9.12
N SER A 131 6.08 -10.72 9.20
CA SER A 131 4.80 -10.42 9.82
C SER A 131 3.60 -10.84 8.97
N LEU A 132 3.73 -10.82 7.64
CA LEU A 132 2.65 -11.11 6.69
C LEU A 132 2.62 -12.60 6.26
N ALA A 133 3.77 -13.27 6.27
CA ALA A 133 3.90 -14.67 5.84
C ALA A 133 2.95 -15.64 6.55
N PRO A 134 2.69 -15.55 7.89
CA PRO A 134 1.75 -16.42 8.58
C PRO A 134 0.31 -16.34 8.06
N PHE A 135 -0.02 -15.27 7.34
CA PHE A 135 -1.35 -15.03 6.76
C PHE A 135 -1.39 -15.29 5.26
N ASN A 136 -0.33 -15.84 4.66
CA ASN A 136 -0.17 -16.04 3.22
C ASN A 136 -0.29 -14.73 2.41
N ILE A 137 0.19 -13.61 2.96
CA ILE A 137 0.22 -12.31 2.29
C ILE A 137 1.65 -12.06 1.82
N THR A 138 1.81 -11.80 0.54
CA THR A 138 3.12 -11.51 -0.07
C THR A 138 3.48 -10.04 0.15
N THR A 139 4.71 -9.80 0.60
CA THR A 139 5.28 -8.44 0.60
C THR A 139 5.87 -8.13 -0.76
N THR A 140 5.49 -7.01 -1.32
CA THR A 140 6.03 -6.48 -2.57
C THR A 140 6.61 -5.08 -2.37
N PHE A 141 7.44 -4.66 -3.29
CA PHE A 141 7.90 -3.28 -3.42
C PHE A 141 8.09 -2.97 -4.90
N GLU A 142 8.10 -1.69 -5.24
CA GLU A 142 8.25 -1.25 -6.63
C GLU A 142 9.32 -0.17 -6.75
N ALA A 143 10.02 -0.19 -7.88
CA ALA A 143 10.89 0.90 -8.28
C ALA A 143 10.04 1.96 -9.00
N ILE A 144 10.08 3.18 -8.50
CA ILE A 144 9.39 4.31 -9.12
C ILE A 144 10.31 4.92 -10.19
N ASN A 145 9.71 5.46 -11.24
CA ASN A 145 10.40 6.17 -12.29
C ASN A 145 11.18 7.38 -11.74
N THR A 146 12.49 7.32 -11.82
CA THR A 146 13.40 8.37 -11.34
C THR A 146 13.32 9.68 -12.14
N ARG A 147 12.67 9.68 -13.29
CA ARG A 147 12.45 10.90 -14.09
C ARG A 147 11.40 11.79 -13.44
N ASP A 148 10.32 11.20 -12.91
CA ASP A 148 9.22 11.92 -12.28
C ASP A 148 9.45 12.08 -10.78
N MET A 149 10.21 11.16 -10.18
CA MET A 149 10.55 11.16 -8.75
C MET A 149 12.04 10.84 -8.54
N PRO A 150 12.93 11.80 -8.82
CA PRO A 150 14.39 11.56 -8.82
C PRO A 150 14.97 11.13 -7.47
N ASP A 151 14.36 11.58 -6.36
CA ASP A 151 14.82 11.27 -5.01
C ASP A 151 14.21 9.99 -4.43
N PHE A 152 13.40 9.27 -5.22
CA PHE A 152 12.81 8.00 -4.79
C PHE A 152 13.89 6.91 -4.71
N LEU A 153 13.78 6.02 -3.69
CA LEU A 153 14.76 4.95 -3.44
C LEU A 153 14.55 3.73 -4.30
#